data_6111ddb316c504f22b77c703ce9bf16c
#
_entry.id   6111ddb316c504f22b77c703ce9bf16c
#
_cell.length_a   1.000
_cell.length_b   1.000
_cell.length_c   1.000
_cell.angle_alpha   90.00
_cell.angle_beta   90.00
_cell.angle_gamma   90.00
#
_symmetry.space_group_name_H-M   'P 1'
#
loop_
_entity.id
_entity.type
_entity.pdbx_description
1 polymer ?
#
loop_
_entity_poly.entity_id
_entity_poly.type
_entity_poly.pdbx_seq_one_letter_code
_entity_poly.pdbx_strand_id
1 'polypeptide(L)'
;MDAHSKRIHAHYSIGKADINDNVIRRARHGYYASIEYIDAKVAALMQVLEETGLSETTIVVFTSDHGDMMGERGLHYKKTFFEWSARVPLIFWAGDRLNPHRVIETVSLLDILPTFADLAGTWNDVIEADGTSLIPLLDGKTIEPRTVPGELLSEGVFEPTFMLLRGRVKLFYSEVDPPLLFDLVSDPDELADVSHNLAYAETLDAMLSEARALWDAKALRDCIIKDQNRRRLINRSHKIGSSPVWDYQPYKDASKQYVRAGKWTTEVEAKAHLDKPRSRD
;
A
#
# COMPACT_ATOMS: atom_id res chain seq x y z
N MET A 1 -13.80 -13.86 13.93
CA MET A 1 -13.49 -13.33 12.59
C MET A 1 -14.65 -12.43 12.18
N ASP A 2 -14.38 -11.18 11.88
CA ASP A 2 -15.33 -10.17 11.42
C ASP A 2 -15.89 -10.48 10.02
N ALA A 3 -16.88 -9.69 9.56
CA ALA A 3 -17.59 -9.95 8.31
C ALA A 3 -16.68 -9.78 7.07
N HIS A 4 -15.83 -8.75 7.06
CA HIS A 4 -14.87 -8.52 5.97
C HIS A 4 -13.84 -9.66 5.91
N SER A 5 -13.24 -10.02 7.03
CA SER A 5 -12.27 -11.14 7.11
C SER A 5 -12.86 -12.46 6.63
N LYS A 6 -14.14 -12.76 6.95
CA LYS A 6 -14.84 -13.95 6.43
C LYS A 6 -14.96 -13.92 4.90
N ARG A 7 -15.24 -12.76 4.31
CA ARG A 7 -15.32 -12.61 2.84
C ARG A 7 -13.95 -12.79 2.18
N ILE A 8 -12.90 -12.20 2.75
CA ILE A 8 -11.52 -12.39 2.26
C ILE A 8 -11.12 -13.86 2.32
N HIS A 9 -11.39 -14.53 3.46
CA HIS A 9 -11.14 -15.95 3.63
C HIS A 9 -11.85 -16.80 2.58
N ALA A 10 -13.13 -16.50 2.29
CA ALA A 10 -13.92 -17.18 1.27
C ALA A 10 -13.41 -16.87 -0.15
N HIS A 11 -13.06 -15.61 -0.44
CA HIS A 11 -12.56 -15.14 -1.74
C HIS A 11 -11.28 -15.89 -2.15
N TYR A 12 -10.34 -16.00 -1.25
CA TYR A 12 -9.09 -16.72 -1.51
C TYR A 12 -9.18 -18.23 -1.28
N SER A 13 -10.36 -18.75 -0.99
CA SER A 13 -10.60 -20.18 -0.72
C SER A 13 -9.71 -20.77 0.38
N ILE A 14 -9.31 -19.98 1.35
CA ILE A 14 -8.41 -20.37 2.44
C ILE A 14 -8.99 -21.59 3.19
N GLY A 15 -10.30 -21.62 3.44
CA GLY A 15 -10.95 -22.74 4.12
C GLY A 15 -10.99 -24.06 3.32
N LYS A 16 -10.56 -24.05 2.05
CA LYS A 16 -10.45 -25.27 1.21
C LYS A 16 -9.04 -25.86 1.25
N ALA A 17 -8.05 -25.10 1.70
CA ALA A 17 -6.68 -25.56 1.86
C ALA A 17 -6.49 -26.12 3.28
N ASP A 18 -5.73 -27.20 3.42
CA ASP A 18 -5.30 -27.71 4.72
C ASP A 18 -4.14 -26.84 5.25
N ILE A 19 -4.50 -25.68 5.79
CA ILE A 19 -3.54 -24.71 6.34
C ILE A 19 -3.40 -25.00 7.85
N ASN A 20 -2.45 -25.84 8.18
CA ASN A 20 -2.07 -26.15 9.55
C ASN A 20 -0.83 -25.37 9.99
N ASP A 21 -0.46 -25.49 11.25
CA ASP A 21 0.70 -24.80 11.82
C ASP A 21 2.01 -25.05 11.08
N ASN A 22 2.21 -26.25 10.51
CA ASN A 22 3.42 -26.56 9.76
C ASN A 22 3.45 -25.79 8.43
N VAL A 23 2.32 -25.65 7.77
CA VAL A 23 2.19 -24.83 6.55
C VAL A 23 2.50 -23.36 6.87
N ILE A 24 1.93 -22.83 7.94
CA ILE A 24 2.17 -21.44 8.39
C ILE A 24 3.66 -21.25 8.73
N ARG A 25 4.28 -22.14 9.48
CA ARG A 25 5.72 -22.06 9.80
C ARG A 25 6.60 -22.08 8.55
N ARG A 26 6.29 -22.93 7.58
CA ARG A 26 7.02 -22.99 6.30
C ARG A 26 6.84 -21.73 5.48
N ALA A 27 5.62 -21.17 5.44
CA ALA A 27 5.34 -19.90 4.76
C ALA A 27 6.14 -18.76 5.39
N ARG A 28 6.12 -18.64 6.73
CA ARG A 28 6.91 -17.64 7.46
C ARG A 28 8.41 -17.82 7.25
N HIS A 29 8.90 -19.05 7.23
CA HIS A 29 10.31 -19.33 6.92
C HIS A 29 10.68 -18.84 5.51
N GLY A 30 9.84 -19.12 4.51
CA GLY A 30 10.05 -18.61 3.15
C GLY A 30 10.00 -17.08 3.09
N TYR A 31 9.12 -16.45 3.87
CA TYR A 31 9.04 -15.00 3.96
C TYR A 31 10.30 -14.37 4.57
N TYR A 32 10.83 -14.95 5.65
CA TYR A 32 12.11 -14.51 6.24
C TYR A 32 13.27 -14.67 5.26
N ALA A 33 13.33 -15.77 4.50
CA ALA A 33 14.35 -15.94 3.46
C ALA A 33 14.24 -14.87 2.35
N SER A 34 13.02 -14.43 2.02
CA SER A 34 12.81 -13.31 1.08
C SER A 34 13.29 -11.98 1.66
N ILE A 35 13.08 -11.74 2.96
CA ILE A 35 13.59 -10.55 3.65
C ILE A 35 15.12 -10.54 3.61
N GLU A 36 15.78 -11.65 3.94
CA GLU A 36 17.24 -11.77 3.90
C GLU A 36 17.80 -11.55 2.48
N TYR A 37 17.09 -12.07 1.47
CA TYR A 37 17.45 -11.80 0.08
C TYR A 37 17.39 -10.31 -0.27
N ILE A 38 16.34 -9.61 0.15
CA ILE A 38 16.18 -8.16 -0.08
C ILE A 38 17.25 -7.38 0.70
N ASP A 39 17.52 -7.75 1.95
CA ASP A 39 18.55 -7.12 2.78
C ASP A 39 19.93 -7.19 2.10
N ALA A 40 20.29 -8.36 1.57
CA ALA A 40 21.54 -8.51 0.79
C ALA A 40 21.57 -7.61 -0.47
N LYS A 41 20.41 -7.34 -1.11
CA LYS A 41 20.34 -6.39 -2.25
C LYS A 41 20.51 -4.96 -1.81
N VAL A 42 19.91 -4.58 -0.69
CA VAL A 42 20.09 -3.26 -0.09
C VAL A 42 21.57 -3.05 0.28
N ALA A 43 22.20 -4.04 0.93
CA ALA A 43 23.62 -3.98 1.27
C ALA A 43 24.51 -3.76 0.03
N ALA A 44 24.23 -4.48 -1.07
CA ALA A 44 24.98 -4.30 -2.32
C ALA A 44 24.79 -2.90 -2.93
N LEU A 45 23.58 -2.32 -2.85
CA LEU A 45 23.33 -0.95 -3.30
C LEU A 45 24.08 0.06 -2.43
N MET A 46 24.06 -0.10 -1.11
CA MET A 46 24.80 0.75 -0.18
C MET A 46 26.31 0.71 -0.44
N GLN A 47 26.86 -0.47 -0.69
CA GLN A 47 28.28 -0.65 -1.06
C GLN A 47 28.62 0.14 -2.34
N VAL A 48 27.80 0.06 -3.38
CA VAL A 48 28.02 0.82 -4.63
C VAL A 48 28.00 2.34 -4.36
N LEU A 49 27.09 2.83 -3.51
CA LEU A 49 27.07 4.25 -3.14
C LEU A 49 28.37 4.69 -2.45
N GLU A 50 28.94 3.87 -1.57
CA GLU A 50 30.21 4.12 -0.93
C GLU A 50 31.39 4.10 -1.92
N GLU A 51 31.49 3.05 -2.73
CA GLU A 51 32.57 2.87 -3.72
C GLU A 51 32.59 3.96 -4.77
N THR A 52 31.43 4.55 -5.10
CA THR A 52 31.30 5.64 -6.08
C THR A 52 31.39 7.04 -5.47
N GLY A 53 31.45 7.15 -4.13
CA GLY A 53 31.41 8.42 -3.41
C GLY A 53 30.07 9.14 -3.45
N LEU A 54 29.00 8.44 -3.85
CA LEU A 54 27.65 9.02 -3.93
C LEU A 54 26.88 8.96 -2.58
N SER A 55 27.41 8.25 -1.59
CA SER A 55 26.78 8.14 -0.25
C SER A 55 26.57 9.50 0.42
N GLU A 56 27.49 10.45 0.19
CA GLU A 56 27.43 11.82 0.73
C GLU A 56 26.25 12.66 0.18
N THR A 57 25.77 12.34 -1.02
CA THR A 57 24.78 13.13 -1.75
C THR A 57 23.46 12.41 -2.01
N THR A 58 23.37 11.12 -1.64
CA THR A 58 22.20 10.30 -1.88
C THR A 58 21.37 10.13 -0.60
N ILE A 59 20.04 10.20 -0.76
CA ILE A 59 19.09 9.79 0.28
C ILE A 59 18.52 8.44 -0.15
N VAL A 60 18.64 7.44 0.71
CA VAL A 60 18.06 6.12 0.47
C VAL A 60 16.78 6.00 1.30
N VAL A 61 15.67 5.66 0.62
CA VAL A 61 14.39 5.41 1.29
C VAL A 61 14.00 3.96 1.07
N PHE A 62 13.80 3.24 2.16
CA PHE A 62 13.33 1.86 2.14
C PHE A 62 11.90 1.80 2.66
N THR A 63 11.00 1.23 1.86
CA THR A 63 9.61 1.00 2.23
C THR A 63 9.01 -0.16 1.45
N SER A 64 7.75 -0.50 1.74
CA SER A 64 6.93 -1.47 0.99
C SER A 64 5.57 -0.84 0.68
N ASP A 65 4.87 -1.36 -0.31
CA ASP A 65 3.51 -0.96 -0.68
C ASP A 65 2.46 -1.45 0.32
N HIS A 66 2.65 -2.65 0.88
CA HIS A 66 1.80 -3.27 1.90
C HIS A 66 2.58 -4.38 2.61
N GLY A 67 2.05 -4.87 3.72
CA GLY A 67 2.49 -6.08 4.39
C GLY A 67 1.77 -7.34 3.89
N ASP A 68 1.88 -8.43 4.62
CA ASP A 68 1.20 -9.70 4.36
C ASP A 68 0.75 -10.35 5.67
N MET A 69 -0.49 -10.84 5.68
CA MET A 69 -0.99 -11.74 6.73
C MET A 69 -0.42 -13.13 6.48
N MET A 70 0.25 -13.67 7.48
CA MET A 70 0.93 -14.98 7.43
C MET A 70 0.33 -15.97 8.42
N GLY A 71 -1.01 -16.01 8.49
CA GLY A 71 -1.80 -16.83 9.40
C GLY A 71 -2.37 -16.07 10.61
N GLU A 72 -1.99 -14.80 10.80
CA GLU A 72 -2.58 -13.96 11.84
C GLU A 72 -4.09 -13.86 11.60
N ARG A 73 -4.89 -13.99 12.66
CA ARG A 73 -6.35 -14.00 12.62
C ARG A 73 -6.95 -15.04 11.65
N GLY A 74 -6.18 -16.05 11.24
CA GLY A 74 -6.57 -17.03 10.22
C GLY A 74 -6.59 -16.47 8.80
N LEU A 75 -5.97 -15.31 8.59
CA LEU A 75 -5.89 -14.65 7.28
C LEU A 75 -4.53 -14.89 6.63
N HIS A 76 -4.53 -14.77 5.31
CA HIS A 76 -3.36 -14.85 4.47
C HIS A 76 -3.41 -13.74 3.42
N TYR A 77 -2.26 -13.34 2.90
CA TYR A 77 -2.10 -12.24 1.95
C TYR A 77 -2.40 -10.88 2.59
N LYS A 78 -2.99 -9.99 1.84
CA LYS A 78 -3.34 -8.61 2.13
C LYS A 78 -4.86 -8.39 1.95
N LYS A 79 -5.31 -7.21 1.68
CA LYS A 79 -6.71 -6.82 1.50
C LYS A 79 -7.47 -6.66 2.82
N THR A 80 -6.75 -6.23 3.83
CA THR A 80 -7.29 -5.85 5.14
C THR A 80 -6.47 -4.70 5.70
N PHE A 81 -7.00 -4.01 6.70
CA PHE A 81 -6.30 -2.91 7.38
C PHE A 81 -5.61 -3.32 8.68
N PHE A 82 -5.58 -4.62 9.01
CA PHE A 82 -4.80 -5.08 10.16
C PHE A 82 -3.31 -4.73 10.00
N GLU A 83 -2.64 -4.48 11.13
CA GLU A 83 -1.24 -4.02 11.15
C GLU A 83 -0.31 -4.87 10.26
N TRP A 84 -0.45 -6.18 10.29
CA TRP A 84 0.37 -7.09 9.47
C TRP A 84 0.19 -6.89 7.96
N SER A 85 -0.93 -6.35 7.51
CA SER A 85 -1.20 -6.03 6.12
C SER A 85 -0.97 -4.55 5.78
N ALA A 86 -1.35 -3.64 6.67
CA ALA A 86 -1.37 -2.20 6.37
C ALA A 86 -0.11 -1.45 6.82
N ARG A 87 0.56 -1.95 7.86
CA ARG A 87 1.78 -1.31 8.36
C ARG A 87 3.00 -1.81 7.59
N VAL A 88 3.82 -0.88 7.13
CA VAL A 88 5.04 -1.13 6.36
C VAL A 88 6.25 -0.46 7.01
N PRO A 89 7.48 -0.93 6.75
CA PRO A 89 8.66 -0.19 7.11
C PRO A 89 8.70 1.13 6.32
N LEU A 90 9.21 2.19 6.96
CA LEU A 90 9.57 3.43 6.29
C LEU A 90 10.85 3.96 6.93
N ILE A 91 11.96 3.84 6.20
CA ILE A 91 13.30 4.16 6.68
C ILE A 91 13.92 5.17 5.72
N PHE A 92 14.42 6.27 6.27
CA PHE A 92 15.21 7.25 5.55
C PHE A 92 16.65 7.16 6.02
N TRP A 93 17.58 7.06 5.09
CA TRP A 93 19.00 7.09 5.35
C TRP A 93 19.67 8.15 4.45
N ALA A 94 20.54 8.96 5.01
CA ALA A 94 21.24 10.02 4.27
C ALA A 94 22.67 10.27 4.83
N GLY A 95 23.36 9.19 5.23
CA GLY A 95 24.67 9.31 5.87
C GLY A 95 24.62 10.21 7.11
N ASP A 96 25.61 11.09 7.26
CA ASP A 96 25.71 12.00 8.41
C ASP A 96 24.71 13.18 8.36
N ARG A 97 23.90 13.30 7.31
CA ARG A 97 22.90 14.38 7.16
C ARG A 97 21.64 14.15 8.01
N LEU A 98 21.36 12.93 8.41
CA LEU A 98 20.25 12.59 9.28
C LEU A 98 20.77 11.94 10.57
N ASN A 99 20.37 12.48 11.71
CA ASN A 99 20.65 11.85 13.00
C ASN A 99 19.77 10.62 13.19
N PRO A 100 20.33 9.46 13.59
CA PRO A 100 19.53 8.26 13.82
C PRO A 100 18.51 8.47 14.94
N HIS A 101 17.24 8.31 14.65
CA HIS A 101 16.16 8.31 15.64
C HIS A 101 14.96 7.51 15.14
N ARG A 102 14.02 7.22 16.03
CA ARG A 102 12.78 6.54 15.74
C ARG A 102 11.62 7.51 15.85
N VAL A 103 10.86 7.65 14.78
CA VAL A 103 9.59 8.39 14.73
C VAL A 103 8.47 7.49 15.23
N ILE A 104 7.66 7.99 16.17
CA ILE A 104 6.52 7.29 16.77
C ILE A 104 5.18 7.84 16.30
N GLU A 105 5.21 9.00 15.66
CA GLU A 105 4.04 9.64 15.06
C GLU A 105 3.47 8.79 13.93
N THR A 106 2.16 8.88 13.76
CA THR A 106 1.46 8.19 12.67
C THR A 106 1.73 8.89 11.35
N VAL A 107 2.29 8.14 10.41
CA VAL A 107 2.63 8.61 9.05
C VAL A 107 1.97 7.72 7.99
N SER A 108 1.93 8.20 6.76
CA SER A 108 1.33 7.50 5.62
C SER A 108 2.31 7.39 4.45
N LEU A 109 2.12 6.41 3.58
CA LEU A 109 2.84 6.37 2.29
C LEU A 109 2.46 7.56 1.38
N LEU A 110 1.32 8.19 1.61
CA LEU A 110 0.93 9.44 0.94
C LEU A 110 1.92 10.59 1.21
N ASP A 111 2.66 10.51 2.32
CA ASP A 111 3.65 11.51 2.72
C ASP A 111 4.95 11.46 1.92
N ILE A 112 5.20 10.37 1.19
CA ILE A 112 6.44 10.18 0.44
C ILE A 112 6.55 11.22 -0.68
N LEU A 113 5.48 11.45 -1.45
CA LEU A 113 5.49 12.43 -2.53
C LEU A 113 5.79 13.85 -2.04
N PRO A 114 5.05 14.41 -1.06
CA PRO A 114 5.37 15.73 -0.54
C PRO A 114 6.76 15.81 0.12
N THR A 115 7.22 14.74 0.75
CA THR A 115 8.58 14.69 1.32
C THR A 115 9.65 14.79 0.23
N PHE A 116 9.48 14.06 -0.88
CA PHE A 116 10.43 14.12 -1.99
C PHE A 116 10.41 15.46 -2.72
N ALA A 117 9.24 16.04 -2.91
CA ALA A 117 9.11 17.37 -3.49
C ALA A 117 9.78 18.45 -2.62
N ASP A 118 9.63 18.34 -1.31
CA ASP A 118 10.24 19.25 -0.34
C ASP A 118 11.78 19.07 -0.31
N LEU A 119 12.27 17.83 -0.29
CA LEU A 119 13.71 17.52 -0.41
C LEU A 119 14.33 18.03 -1.72
N ALA A 120 13.57 18.04 -2.80
CA ALA A 120 13.98 18.56 -4.10
C ALA A 120 13.84 20.09 -4.23
N GLY A 121 13.25 20.77 -3.24
CA GLY A 121 12.96 22.21 -3.28
C GLY A 121 11.83 22.59 -4.24
N THR A 122 10.98 21.64 -4.63
CA THR A 122 9.89 21.82 -5.61
C THR A 122 8.50 21.68 -4.99
N TRP A 123 8.39 21.70 -3.68
CA TRP A 123 7.12 21.50 -2.98
C TRP A 123 6.01 22.47 -3.44
N ASN A 124 6.38 23.72 -3.72
CA ASN A 124 5.43 24.73 -4.18
C ASN A 124 4.91 24.47 -5.60
N ASP A 125 5.56 23.59 -6.36
CA ASP A 125 5.18 23.22 -7.72
C ASP A 125 4.24 21.99 -7.74
N VAL A 126 4.08 21.31 -6.60
CA VAL A 126 3.15 20.19 -6.43
C VAL A 126 1.74 20.74 -6.22
N ILE A 127 0.86 20.45 -7.16
CA ILE A 127 -0.45 21.12 -7.27
C ILE A 127 -1.38 20.70 -6.12
N GLU A 128 -1.45 19.41 -5.77
CA GLU A 128 -2.25 18.89 -4.65
C GLU A 128 -1.66 17.55 -4.21
N ALA A 129 -1.51 17.36 -2.90
CA ALA A 129 -1.14 16.07 -2.32
C ALA A 129 -1.91 15.85 -1.00
N ASP A 130 -2.48 14.65 -0.83
CA ASP A 130 -3.20 14.27 0.39
C ASP A 130 -2.25 14.02 1.58
N GLY A 131 -0.95 13.83 1.31
CA GLY A 131 0.09 13.67 2.32
C GLY A 131 0.72 14.98 2.77
N THR A 132 1.60 14.89 3.75
CA THR A 132 2.40 16.00 4.28
C THR A 132 3.88 15.64 4.31
N SER A 133 4.77 16.64 4.13
CA SER A 133 6.22 16.40 4.19
C SER A 133 6.64 15.86 5.56
N LEU A 134 7.45 14.82 5.56
CA LEU A 134 8.05 14.22 6.75
C LEU A 134 9.35 14.90 7.18
N ILE A 135 9.83 15.92 6.49
CA ILE A 135 11.08 16.63 6.84
C ILE A 135 11.11 17.08 8.29
N PRO A 136 10.04 17.66 8.88
CA PRO A 136 10.06 18.01 10.29
C PRO A 136 10.38 16.81 11.21
N LEU A 137 9.81 15.63 10.89
CA LEU A 137 10.07 14.40 11.66
C LEU A 137 11.49 13.88 11.43
N LEU A 138 11.99 13.97 10.19
CA LEU A 138 13.38 13.61 9.87
C LEU A 138 14.40 14.52 10.57
N ASP A 139 14.04 15.78 10.84
CA ASP A 139 14.81 16.73 11.63
C ASP A 139 14.66 16.51 13.16
N GLY A 140 13.94 15.49 13.59
CA GLY A 140 13.70 15.22 15.01
C GLY A 140 12.68 16.15 15.67
N LYS A 141 11.88 16.89 14.90
CA LYS A 141 10.76 17.70 15.40
C LYS A 141 9.51 16.84 15.54
N THR A 142 8.58 17.29 16.36
CA THR A 142 7.23 16.70 16.44
C THR A 142 6.28 17.38 15.45
N ILE A 143 5.24 16.67 15.05
CA ILE A 143 4.11 17.22 14.29
C ILE A 143 2.81 17.10 15.10
N GLU A 144 1.83 17.92 14.77
CA GLU A 144 0.50 17.77 15.37
C GLU A 144 -0.08 16.37 15.04
N PRO A 145 -0.73 15.72 16.01
CA PRO A 145 -1.42 14.46 15.77
C PRO A 145 -2.45 14.62 14.65
N ARG A 146 -2.41 13.68 13.71
CA ARG A 146 -3.35 13.66 12.58
C ARG A 146 -4.02 12.31 12.42
N THR A 147 -5.09 12.27 11.65
CA THR A 147 -5.73 11.04 11.22
C THR A 147 -5.14 10.63 9.87
N VAL A 148 -4.74 9.36 9.76
CA VAL A 148 -4.29 8.75 8.50
C VAL A 148 -5.43 7.92 7.93
N PRO A 149 -5.90 8.25 6.71
CA PRO A 149 -6.92 7.48 6.02
C PRO A 149 -6.35 6.29 5.27
N GLY A 150 -7.19 5.28 5.05
CA GLY A 150 -6.91 4.16 4.16
C GLY A 150 -8.17 3.69 3.46
N GLU A 151 -8.03 3.25 2.19
CA GLU A 151 -9.14 2.83 1.35
C GLU A 151 -8.90 1.43 0.79
N LEU A 152 -9.95 0.62 0.78
CA LEU A 152 -9.97 -0.69 0.15
C LEU A 152 -11.22 -0.80 -0.72
N LEU A 153 -11.03 -0.62 -2.03
CA LEU A 153 -12.11 -0.42 -3.00
C LEU A 153 -12.26 -1.56 -4.00
N SER A 154 -11.40 -2.58 -3.93
CA SER A 154 -11.35 -3.66 -4.92
C SER A 154 -10.95 -4.99 -4.30
N GLU A 155 -10.96 -6.06 -5.08
CA GLU A 155 -10.48 -7.41 -4.75
C GLU A 155 -10.91 -7.95 -3.37
N GLY A 156 -12.01 -8.72 -3.36
CA GLY A 156 -12.50 -9.38 -2.16
C GLY A 156 -13.36 -8.51 -1.24
N VAL A 157 -13.50 -7.22 -1.52
CA VAL A 157 -14.45 -6.37 -0.80
C VAL A 157 -15.85 -6.46 -1.42
N PHE A 158 -16.86 -6.41 -0.56
CA PHE A 158 -18.26 -6.37 -0.98
C PHE A 158 -18.74 -4.94 -1.19
N GLU A 159 -18.27 -4.02 -0.37
CA GLU A 159 -18.49 -2.57 -0.41
C GLU A 159 -17.19 -1.84 -0.12
N PRO A 160 -17.04 -0.56 -0.53
CA PRO A 160 -15.92 0.26 -0.09
C PRO A 160 -15.71 0.14 1.42
N THR A 161 -14.50 -0.16 1.81
CA THR A 161 -14.10 -0.30 3.21
C THR A 161 -12.99 0.69 3.48
N PHE A 162 -13.05 1.36 4.59
CA PHE A 162 -12.18 2.47 4.97
C PHE A 162 -11.51 2.22 6.31
N MET A 163 -10.37 2.83 6.49
CA MET A 163 -9.65 2.86 7.75
C MET A 163 -9.35 4.31 8.13
N LEU A 164 -9.50 4.63 9.40
CA LEU A 164 -8.90 5.81 10.01
C LEU A 164 -7.95 5.36 11.12
N LEU A 165 -6.73 5.85 11.09
CA LEU A 165 -5.77 5.67 12.18
C LEU A 165 -5.46 7.05 12.80
N ARG A 166 -5.89 7.25 14.05
CA ARG A 166 -5.65 8.47 14.83
C ARG A 166 -4.79 8.14 16.04
N GLY A 167 -3.53 8.58 16.02
CA GLY A 167 -2.57 8.17 17.06
C GLY A 167 -2.40 6.66 17.08
N ARG A 168 -2.97 6.00 18.10
CA ARG A 168 -2.92 4.54 18.25
C ARG A 168 -4.31 3.88 18.21
N VAL A 169 -5.35 4.63 17.89
CA VAL A 169 -6.71 4.09 17.73
C VAL A 169 -7.02 3.94 16.26
N LYS A 170 -7.46 2.76 15.87
CA LYS A 170 -7.74 2.39 14.48
C LYS A 170 -9.20 1.98 14.32
N LEU A 171 -9.88 2.67 13.41
CA LEU A 171 -11.27 2.39 13.00
C LEU A 171 -11.25 1.66 11.64
N PHE A 172 -12.06 0.59 11.52
CA PHE A 172 -12.49 0.05 10.22
C PHE A 172 -13.96 0.40 10.03
N TYR A 173 -14.30 0.91 8.86
CA TYR A 173 -15.63 1.37 8.54
C TYR A 173 -16.07 0.94 7.14
N SER A 174 -17.30 0.52 7.02
CA SER A 174 -18.04 0.39 5.74
C SER A 174 -19.53 0.63 6.00
N GLU A 175 -20.30 0.89 4.93
CA GLU A 175 -21.76 1.10 5.06
C GLU A 175 -22.55 -0.18 5.40
N VAL A 176 -21.95 -1.36 5.25
CA VAL A 176 -22.67 -2.65 5.35
C VAL A 176 -22.23 -3.51 6.52
N ASP A 177 -21.07 -3.26 7.08
CA ASP A 177 -20.55 -4.03 8.21
C ASP A 177 -20.56 -3.20 9.48
N PRO A 178 -20.72 -3.82 10.64
CA PRO A 178 -20.47 -3.15 11.91
C PRO A 178 -19.05 -2.58 11.95
N PRO A 179 -18.85 -1.36 12.45
CA PRO A 179 -17.52 -0.79 12.60
C PRO A 179 -16.69 -1.62 13.58
N LEU A 180 -15.37 -1.67 13.34
CA LEU A 180 -14.42 -2.27 14.28
C LEU A 180 -13.49 -1.16 14.79
N LEU A 181 -13.19 -1.20 16.08
CA LEU A 181 -12.27 -0.24 16.71
C LEU A 181 -11.20 -0.99 17.49
N PHE A 182 -9.95 -0.61 17.29
CA PHE A 182 -8.81 -1.23 17.97
C PHE A 182 -7.95 -0.16 18.63
N ASP A 183 -7.51 -0.44 19.84
CA ASP A 183 -6.52 0.36 20.56
C ASP A 183 -5.16 -0.35 20.48
N LEU A 184 -4.31 0.12 19.59
CA LEU A 184 -3.00 -0.47 19.30
C LEU A 184 -1.96 -0.29 20.42
N VAL A 185 -2.28 0.43 21.51
CA VAL A 185 -1.43 0.50 22.70
C VAL A 185 -1.65 -0.73 23.56
N SER A 186 -2.91 -1.04 23.83
CA SER A 186 -3.28 -2.19 24.69
C SER A 186 -3.36 -3.50 23.93
N ASP A 187 -3.63 -3.45 22.61
CA ASP A 187 -3.83 -4.60 21.73
C ASP A 187 -3.13 -4.37 20.36
N PRO A 188 -1.80 -4.45 20.30
CA PRO A 188 -1.03 -4.25 19.07
C PRO A 188 -1.30 -5.29 17.98
N ASP A 189 -1.86 -6.44 18.32
CA ASP A 189 -2.22 -7.53 17.41
C ASP A 189 -3.70 -7.46 16.94
N GLU A 190 -4.45 -6.45 17.40
CA GLU A 190 -5.83 -6.17 16.99
C GLU A 190 -6.77 -7.37 17.23
N LEU A 191 -6.61 -8.08 18.34
CA LEU A 191 -7.40 -9.26 18.69
C LEU A 191 -8.73 -8.91 19.35
N ALA A 192 -8.82 -7.76 20.00
CA ALA A 192 -9.96 -7.31 20.79
C ALA A 192 -10.61 -6.07 20.13
N ASP A 193 -11.79 -6.26 19.54
CA ASP A 193 -12.63 -5.15 19.08
C ASP A 193 -13.24 -4.42 20.26
N VAL A 194 -12.91 -3.14 20.41
CA VAL A 194 -13.41 -2.25 21.49
C VAL A 194 -14.57 -1.35 21.05
N SER A 195 -15.13 -1.55 19.85
CA SER A 195 -16.25 -0.74 19.32
C SER A 195 -17.51 -0.75 20.20
N HIS A 196 -17.67 -1.80 21.00
CA HIS A 196 -18.80 -1.94 21.93
C HIS A 196 -18.47 -1.52 23.37
N ASN A 197 -17.24 -1.06 23.62
CA ASN A 197 -16.82 -0.62 24.95
C ASN A 197 -17.20 0.84 25.18
N LEU A 198 -18.01 1.11 26.21
CA LEU A 198 -18.48 2.46 26.53
C LEU A 198 -17.35 3.48 26.76
N ALA A 199 -16.17 3.03 27.20
CA ALA A 199 -15.01 3.91 27.36
C ALA A 199 -14.50 4.49 26.03
N TYR A 200 -14.82 3.87 24.92
CA TYR A 200 -14.43 4.31 23.56
C TYR A 200 -15.60 4.91 22.76
N ALA A 201 -16.80 5.04 23.33
CA ALA A 201 -18.00 5.47 22.62
C ALA A 201 -17.81 6.86 21.95
N GLU A 202 -17.32 7.85 22.68
CA GLU A 202 -17.06 9.19 22.12
C GLU A 202 -16.00 9.16 21.00
N THR A 203 -14.95 8.35 21.17
CA THR A 203 -13.90 8.18 20.16
C THR A 203 -14.45 7.53 18.90
N LEU A 204 -15.26 6.47 19.05
CA LEU A 204 -15.90 5.80 17.93
C LEU A 204 -16.83 6.74 17.17
N ASP A 205 -17.69 7.46 17.87
CA ASP A 205 -18.65 8.41 17.26
C ASP A 205 -17.92 9.54 16.50
N ALA A 206 -16.86 10.09 17.09
CA ALA A 206 -16.03 11.11 16.44
C ALA A 206 -15.34 10.58 15.17
N MET A 207 -14.73 9.40 15.22
CA MET A 207 -14.05 8.80 14.08
C MET A 207 -15.03 8.37 12.98
N LEU A 208 -16.22 7.85 13.33
CA LEU A 208 -17.27 7.56 12.36
C LEU A 208 -17.80 8.82 11.68
N SER A 209 -17.96 9.89 12.44
CA SER A 209 -18.37 11.20 11.88
C SER A 209 -17.33 11.73 10.88
N GLU A 210 -16.03 11.62 11.22
CA GLU A 210 -14.94 12.00 10.34
C GLU A 210 -14.90 11.13 9.07
N ALA A 211 -15.04 9.80 9.21
CA ALA A 211 -15.07 8.89 8.08
C ALA A 211 -16.21 9.23 7.10
N ARG A 212 -17.41 9.49 7.61
CA ARG A 212 -18.58 9.89 6.80
C ARG A 212 -18.43 11.27 6.16
N ALA A 213 -17.67 12.17 6.76
CA ALA A 213 -17.37 13.47 6.17
C ALA A 213 -16.30 13.37 5.08
N LEU A 214 -15.35 12.44 5.22
CA LEU A 214 -14.25 12.25 4.28
C LEU A 214 -14.69 11.49 3.03
N TRP A 215 -15.57 10.49 3.14
CA TRP A 215 -15.94 9.61 2.04
C TRP A 215 -17.43 9.61 1.71
N ASP A 216 -17.76 9.83 0.46
CA ASP A 216 -19.06 9.45 -0.10
C ASP A 216 -18.99 8.00 -0.59
N ALA A 217 -19.20 7.07 0.32
CA ALA A 217 -19.12 5.63 0.06
C ALA A 217 -20.05 5.19 -1.08
N LYS A 218 -21.24 5.80 -1.18
CA LYS A 218 -22.20 5.49 -2.24
C LYS A 218 -21.69 5.95 -3.60
N ALA A 219 -21.20 7.17 -3.73
CA ALA A 219 -20.64 7.67 -4.99
C ALA A 219 -19.43 6.85 -5.43
N LEU A 220 -18.55 6.48 -4.50
CA LEU A 220 -17.41 5.59 -4.76
C LEU A 220 -17.86 4.22 -5.27
N ARG A 221 -18.83 3.60 -4.62
CA ARG A 221 -19.41 2.32 -5.04
C ARG A 221 -19.98 2.41 -6.46
N ASP A 222 -20.77 3.42 -6.75
CA ASP A 222 -21.40 3.62 -8.07
C ASP A 222 -20.32 3.81 -9.16
N CYS A 223 -19.25 4.54 -8.87
CA CYS A 223 -18.10 4.71 -9.76
C CYS A 223 -17.39 3.38 -10.02
N ILE A 224 -17.12 2.60 -8.97
CA ILE A 224 -16.47 1.28 -9.07
C ILE A 224 -17.29 0.33 -9.93
N ILE A 225 -18.59 0.24 -9.71
CA ILE A 225 -19.48 -0.64 -10.49
C ILE A 225 -19.51 -0.23 -11.96
N LYS A 226 -19.57 1.08 -12.25
CA LYS A 226 -19.49 1.62 -13.61
C LYS A 226 -18.18 1.21 -14.30
N ASP A 227 -17.06 1.31 -13.59
CA ASP A 227 -15.75 0.92 -14.10
C ASP A 227 -15.63 -0.60 -14.30
N GLN A 228 -16.14 -1.40 -13.37
CA GLN A 228 -16.20 -2.86 -13.52
C GLN A 228 -16.99 -3.27 -14.76
N ASN A 229 -18.09 -2.60 -15.05
CA ASN A 229 -18.90 -2.87 -16.24
C ASN A 229 -18.14 -2.54 -17.53
N ARG A 230 -17.35 -1.44 -17.54
CA ARG A 230 -16.46 -1.12 -18.68
C ARG A 230 -15.39 -2.19 -18.86
N ARG A 231 -14.74 -2.62 -17.79
CA ARG A 231 -13.72 -3.69 -17.85
C ARG A 231 -14.30 -5.02 -18.32
N ARG A 232 -15.53 -5.37 -17.90
CA ARG A 232 -16.26 -6.55 -18.40
C ARG A 232 -16.55 -6.45 -19.90
N LEU A 233 -16.89 -5.27 -20.41
CA LEU A 233 -17.10 -5.05 -21.84
C LEU A 233 -15.79 -5.28 -22.62
N ILE A 234 -14.69 -4.65 -22.18
CA ILE A 234 -13.36 -4.81 -22.77
C ILE A 234 -12.95 -6.29 -22.77
N ASN A 235 -13.07 -6.97 -21.63
CA ASN A 235 -12.74 -8.40 -21.52
C ASN A 235 -13.57 -9.28 -22.49
N ARG A 236 -14.87 -8.99 -22.64
CA ARG A 236 -15.71 -9.68 -23.63
C ARG A 236 -15.23 -9.43 -25.07
N SER A 237 -14.87 -8.20 -25.40
CA SER A 237 -14.34 -7.86 -26.73
C SER A 237 -13.01 -8.58 -27.00
N HIS A 238 -12.12 -8.66 -26.01
CA HIS A 238 -10.86 -9.40 -26.14
C HIS A 238 -11.06 -10.90 -26.34
N LYS A 239 -12.11 -11.49 -25.76
CA LYS A 239 -12.43 -12.92 -25.93
C LYS A 239 -12.96 -13.27 -27.31
N ILE A 240 -13.44 -12.31 -28.09
CA ILE A 240 -13.91 -12.51 -29.47
C ILE A 240 -12.72 -12.53 -30.43
N GLY A 241 -11.63 -11.83 -30.10
CA GLY A 241 -10.39 -11.81 -30.86
C GLY A 241 -9.33 -12.79 -30.34
N SER A 242 -8.12 -12.71 -30.84
CA SER A 242 -6.98 -13.44 -30.28
C SER A 242 -6.49 -12.73 -29.02
N SER A 243 -6.73 -13.31 -27.85
CA SER A 243 -6.15 -12.83 -26.61
C SER A 243 -4.67 -13.22 -26.52
N PRO A 244 -3.74 -12.28 -26.23
CA PRO A 244 -2.37 -12.66 -25.97
C PRO A 244 -2.33 -13.55 -24.71
N VAL A 245 -1.45 -14.54 -24.70
CA VAL A 245 -1.20 -15.39 -23.54
C VAL A 245 -0.57 -14.51 -22.46
N TRP A 246 -1.28 -14.30 -21.35
CA TRP A 246 -0.82 -13.43 -20.25
C TRP A 246 0.16 -14.14 -19.31
N ASP A 247 -0.10 -15.42 -19.01
CA ASP A 247 0.48 -16.08 -17.83
C ASP A 247 1.85 -16.75 -18.06
N TYR A 248 2.27 -16.96 -19.28
CA TYR A 248 3.57 -17.57 -19.56
C TYR A 248 4.31 -16.80 -20.63
N GLN A 249 5.42 -16.21 -20.22
CA GLN A 249 6.42 -15.70 -21.15
C GLN A 249 7.65 -16.63 -21.07
N PRO A 250 8.10 -17.21 -22.18
CA PRO A 250 9.30 -18.01 -22.19
C PRO A 250 10.46 -17.20 -21.60
N TYR A 251 11.31 -17.87 -20.84
CA TYR A 251 12.52 -17.26 -20.27
C TYR A 251 13.31 -16.56 -21.38
N LYS A 252 13.59 -15.29 -21.18
CA LYS A 252 14.47 -14.51 -22.02
C LYS A 252 15.62 -14.00 -21.18
N ASP A 253 16.84 -14.20 -21.68
CA ASP A 253 18.04 -13.71 -21.01
C ASP A 253 17.98 -12.18 -20.88
N ALA A 254 17.74 -11.72 -19.66
CA ALA A 254 17.61 -10.29 -19.36
C ALA A 254 18.90 -9.51 -19.59
N SER A 255 20.07 -10.18 -19.61
CA SER A 255 21.36 -9.55 -19.91
C SER A 255 21.44 -9.05 -21.34
N LYS A 256 20.55 -9.53 -22.23
CA LYS A 256 20.47 -9.16 -23.63
C LYS A 256 19.23 -8.34 -23.97
N GLN A 257 18.44 -7.95 -22.97
CA GLN A 257 17.19 -7.20 -23.16
C GLN A 257 17.13 -5.97 -22.26
N TYR A 258 17.39 -4.81 -22.80
CA TYR A 258 17.21 -3.52 -22.12
C TYR A 258 15.74 -3.07 -22.07
N VAL A 259 14.87 -3.64 -22.90
CA VAL A 259 13.44 -3.31 -22.98
C VAL A 259 12.62 -4.59 -23.03
N ARG A 260 11.55 -4.68 -22.21
CA ARG A 260 10.66 -5.87 -22.06
C ARG A 260 10.14 -6.45 -23.38
N ALA A 261 9.96 -5.64 -24.41
CA ALA A 261 9.41 -6.06 -25.71
C ALA A 261 10.44 -6.53 -26.74
N GLY A 262 11.74 -6.62 -26.39
CA GLY A 262 12.80 -6.96 -27.35
C GLY A 262 12.99 -5.94 -28.47
N LYS A 263 12.51 -4.72 -28.30
CA LYS A 263 12.61 -3.61 -29.26
C LYS A 263 13.58 -2.57 -28.73
N TRP A 264 14.25 -1.88 -29.65
CA TRP A 264 15.13 -0.77 -29.29
C TRP A 264 14.33 0.36 -28.65
N THR A 265 14.94 1.07 -27.69
CA THR A 265 14.32 2.19 -26.97
C THR A 265 13.68 3.20 -27.93
N THR A 266 14.34 3.49 -29.02
CA THR A 266 13.84 4.39 -30.09
C THR A 266 12.52 3.93 -30.75
N GLU A 267 12.30 2.61 -30.89
CA GLU A 267 11.03 2.09 -31.44
C GLU A 267 9.89 2.17 -30.40
N VAL A 268 10.22 2.05 -29.13
CA VAL A 268 9.25 2.18 -28.03
C VAL A 268 8.89 3.64 -27.82
N GLU A 269 9.87 4.53 -27.85
CA GLU A 269 9.69 5.98 -27.78
C GLU A 269 8.86 6.51 -28.93
N ALA A 270 9.13 6.07 -30.17
CA ALA A 270 8.35 6.46 -31.35
C ALA A 270 6.86 6.07 -31.23
N LYS A 271 6.54 4.98 -30.49
CA LYS A 271 5.15 4.55 -30.24
C LYS A 271 4.50 5.25 -29.05
N ALA A 272 5.29 5.83 -28.16
CA ALA A 272 4.80 6.54 -26.98
C ALA A 272 4.36 7.98 -27.29
N HIS A 273 4.76 8.53 -28.44
CA HIS A 273 4.30 9.84 -28.87
C HIS A 273 2.86 9.77 -29.37
N LEU A 274 1.99 10.57 -28.79
CA LEU A 274 0.67 10.82 -29.35
C LEU A 274 0.82 11.51 -30.72
N ASP A 275 0.07 11.01 -31.71
CA ASP A 275 -0.02 11.69 -33.01
C ASP A 275 -0.44 13.15 -32.77
N LYS A 276 0.28 14.08 -33.37
CA LYS A 276 -0.12 15.48 -33.32
C LYS A 276 -1.54 15.59 -33.88
N PRO A 277 -2.43 16.34 -33.21
CA PRO A 277 -3.77 16.57 -33.76
C PRO A 277 -3.62 17.06 -35.21
N ARG A 278 -4.28 16.41 -36.17
CA ARG A 278 -4.37 16.91 -37.50
C ARG A 278 -5.01 18.30 -37.42
N SER A 279 -4.33 19.34 -37.96
CA SER A 279 -4.92 20.64 -38.13
C SER A 279 -6.23 20.45 -38.91
N ARG A 280 -7.33 20.89 -38.33
CA ARG A 280 -8.58 21.00 -39.08
C ARG A 280 -8.39 22.23 -39.96
N ASP A 281 -8.04 22.02 -41.23
CA ASP A 281 -8.24 22.99 -42.28
C ASP A 281 -9.73 23.06 -42.63
#